data_2b2038b545faa62d4c161ed0fb1b7121
#
_entry.id   2b2038b545faa62d4c161ed0fb1b7121
#
_cell.length_a   1.000
_cell.length_b   1.000
_cell.length_c   1.000
_cell.angle_alpha   90.00
_cell.angle_beta   90.00
_cell.angle_gamma   90.00
#
_symmetry.space_group_name_H-M   'P 1'
#
loop_
_entity.id
_entity.type
_entity.pdbx_description
1 polymer ?
#
loop_
_entity_poly.entity_id
_entity_poly.type
_entity_poly.pdbx_seq_one_letter_code
_entity_poly.pdbx_strand_id
1 'polypeptide(L)'
;MTAPVVRWMFARRLAGHSAARITRALNDAGVPCPSAADPGRNPHRTGAAWTLRTVAAILANPRYTGRQVWNRQRTDFDLADPANTTLGHRQVQRWNLPEGWVISNHPAHAALVSEADFTAAQDTSAPRGPAATAVRRYLLAGLLACGRCGRRLESAWSNGKPAYRCRHGHTSATSPDSGRVKNTYVREDQILPHLAGIAILLAGPAALPGHGNRGPAQLTGPDGTAALIDQLRTRGTVLTYDPDDRTLRAGGHDAPSVTIGKDH
;
A
#
# COMPACT_ATOMS: atom_id res chain seq x y z
N MET A 1 26.54 1.25 -2.87
CA MET A 1 26.05 0.26 -3.86
C MET A 1 27.11 0.08 -4.91
N THR A 2 27.49 -1.14 -5.23
CA THR A 2 28.58 -1.43 -6.17
C THR A 2 28.04 -1.67 -7.58
N ALA A 3 28.83 -1.28 -8.61
CA ALA A 3 28.49 -1.48 -10.02
C ALA A 3 28.11 -2.94 -10.38
N PRO A 4 28.79 -3.98 -9.86
CA PRO A 4 28.41 -5.35 -10.12
C PRO A 4 26.98 -5.71 -9.69
N VAL A 5 26.50 -5.20 -8.56
CA VAL A 5 25.12 -5.46 -8.09
C VAL A 5 24.08 -4.87 -9.04
N VAL A 6 24.34 -3.65 -9.58
CA VAL A 6 23.44 -3.03 -10.57
C VAL A 6 23.39 -3.85 -11.85
N ARG A 7 24.55 -4.23 -12.41
CA ARG A 7 24.62 -5.08 -13.60
C ARG A 7 23.87 -6.40 -13.40
N TRP A 8 24.05 -7.03 -12.24
CA TRP A 8 23.36 -8.26 -11.89
C TRP A 8 21.84 -8.06 -11.85
N MET A 9 21.34 -6.96 -11.28
CA MET A 9 19.89 -6.66 -11.27
C MET A 9 19.32 -6.57 -12.68
N PHE A 10 20.00 -5.85 -13.60
CA PHE A 10 19.56 -5.72 -14.97
C PHE A 10 19.62 -7.08 -15.71
N ALA A 11 20.69 -7.85 -15.56
CA ALA A 11 20.79 -9.19 -16.14
C ALA A 11 19.65 -10.10 -15.68
N ARG A 12 19.27 -10.07 -14.38
CA ARG A 12 18.13 -10.83 -13.87
C ARG A 12 16.80 -10.33 -14.41
N ARG A 13 16.67 -9.01 -14.59
CA ARG A 13 15.47 -8.41 -15.15
C ARG A 13 15.27 -8.85 -16.61
N LEU A 14 16.31 -8.80 -17.42
CA LEU A 14 16.33 -9.28 -18.81
C LEU A 14 16.04 -10.78 -18.92
N ALA A 15 16.47 -11.57 -17.94
CA ALA A 15 16.10 -12.99 -17.81
C ALA A 15 14.65 -13.21 -17.34
N GLY A 16 13.81 -12.17 -17.33
CA GLY A 16 12.37 -12.26 -17.01
C GLY A 16 12.03 -12.26 -15.51
N HIS A 17 13.00 -12.02 -14.61
CA HIS A 17 12.71 -11.97 -13.18
C HIS A 17 11.95 -10.70 -12.81
N SER A 18 10.91 -10.83 -11.98
CA SER A 18 10.21 -9.68 -11.42
C SER A 18 11.10 -8.91 -10.42
N ALA A 19 10.84 -7.60 -10.25
CA ALA A 19 11.54 -6.81 -9.24
C ALA A 19 11.43 -7.42 -7.83
N ALA A 20 10.31 -8.07 -7.50
CA ALA A 20 10.14 -8.76 -6.22
C ALA A 20 11.07 -9.99 -6.07
N ARG A 21 11.25 -10.77 -7.13
CA ARG A 21 12.17 -11.92 -7.13
C ARG A 21 13.62 -11.47 -7.02
N ILE A 22 13.98 -10.38 -7.71
CA ILE A 22 15.32 -9.77 -7.62
C ILE A 22 15.56 -9.27 -6.18
N THR A 23 14.60 -8.55 -5.60
CA THR A 23 14.70 -8.03 -4.23
C THR A 23 14.91 -9.16 -3.23
N ARG A 24 14.12 -10.25 -3.36
CA ARG A 24 14.27 -11.43 -2.50
C ARG A 24 15.65 -12.03 -2.61
N ALA A 25 16.13 -12.27 -3.83
CA ALA A 25 17.44 -12.89 -4.05
C ALA A 25 18.59 -12.06 -3.46
N LEU A 26 18.50 -10.72 -3.51
CA LEU A 26 19.48 -9.83 -2.86
C LEU A 26 19.45 -9.96 -1.32
N ASN A 27 18.26 -10.06 -0.74
CA ASN A 27 18.10 -10.23 0.69
C ASN A 27 18.57 -11.61 1.17
N ASP A 28 18.20 -12.67 0.45
CA ASP A 28 18.58 -14.05 0.77
C ASP A 28 20.11 -14.26 0.65
N ALA A 29 20.76 -13.55 -0.29
CA ALA A 29 22.21 -13.53 -0.45
C ALA A 29 22.94 -12.58 0.53
N GLY A 30 22.23 -11.89 1.42
CA GLY A 30 22.82 -10.95 2.38
C GLY A 30 23.52 -9.75 1.75
N VAL A 31 23.20 -9.39 0.50
CA VAL A 31 23.82 -8.24 -0.18
C VAL A 31 23.38 -6.95 0.52
N PRO A 32 24.32 -6.08 0.97
CA PRO A 32 23.97 -4.85 1.65
C PRO A 32 23.13 -3.92 0.75
N CYS A 33 21.99 -3.42 1.26
CA CYS A 33 21.21 -2.43 0.56
C CYS A 33 21.90 -1.05 0.59
N PRO A 34 21.51 -0.08 -0.27
CA PRO A 34 22.15 1.24 -0.33
C PRO A 34 22.22 1.97 1.00
N SER A 35 21.18 1.86 1.83
CA SER A 35 21.15 2.50 3.15
C SER A 35 22.03 1.78 4.19
N ALA A 36 22.27 0.47 4.05
CA ALA A 36 23.23 -0.25 4.86
C ALA A 36 24.68 0.07 4.44
N ALA A 37 24.90 0.25 3.13
CA ALA A 37 26.22 0.55 2.59
C ALA A 37 26.69 2.00 2.87
N ASP A 38 25.75 2.94 3.06
CA ASP A 38 26.03 4.35 3.36
C ASP A 38 24.99 4.89 4.36
N PRO A 39 25.14 4.54 5.66
CA PRO A 39 24.22 5.00 6.70
C PRO A 39 24.24 6.52 6.88
N GLY A 40 25.39 7.17 6.65
CA GLY A 40 25.55 8.62 6.82
C GLY A 40 24.63 9.43 5.87
N ARG A 41 24.42 8.95 4.66
CA ARG A 41 23.48 9.57 3.69
C ARG A 41 22.02 9.17 3.90
N ASN A 42 21.76 8.17 4.74
CA ASN A 42 20.42 7.62 4.96
C ASN A 42 20.10 7.46 6.46
N PRO A 43 20.30 8.49 7.30
CA PRO A 43 20.17 8.36 8.76
C PRO A 43 18.74 8.00 9.21
N HIS A 44 17.74 8.25 8.38
CA HIS A 44 16.34 7.96 8.62
C HIS A 44 15.91 6.53 8.20
N ARG A 45 16.85 5.71 7.72
CA ARG A 45 16.58 4.32 7.28
C ARG A 45 17.38 3.33 8.10
N THR A 46 16.74 2.23 8.48
CA THR A 46 17.36 1.18 9.27
C THR A 46 18.46 0.40 8.53
N GLY A 47 18.49 0.47 7.19
CA GLY A 47 19.44 -0.33 6.40
C GLY A 47 19.20 -1.84 6.45
N ALA A 48 18.08 -2.30 7.02
CA ALA A 48 17.88 -3.71 7.35
C ALA A 48 17.80 -4.64 6.11
N ALA A 49 17.22 -4.17 5.00
CA ALA A 49 17.03 -5.01 3.81
C ALA A 49 16.75 -4.18 2.54
N TRP A 50 16.92 -4.83 1.39
CA TRP A 50 16.43 -4.32 0.13
C TRP A 50 14.91 -4.25 0.11
N THR A 51 14.37 -3.16 -0.39
CA THR A 51 12.93 -3.01 -0.60
C THR A 51 12.60 -3.12 -2.09
N LEU A 52 11.38 -3.58 -2.38
CA LEU A 52 10.87 -3.63 -3.76
C LEU A 52 10.98 -2.26 -4.45
N ARG A 53 10.65 -1.17 -3.70
CA ARG A 53 10.73 0.20 -4.20
C ARG A 53 12.16 0.60 -4.58
N THR A 54 13.16 0.20 -3.79
CA THR A 54 14.57 0.50 -4.07
C THR A 54 15.02 -0.19 -5.36
N VAL A 55 14.70 -1.47 -5.52
CA VAL A 55 15.05 -2.22 -6.75
C VAL A 55 14.32 -1.65 -7.97
N ALA A 56 13.03 -1.36 -7.87
CA ALA A 56 12.27 -0.73 -8.94
C ALA A 56 12.84 0.64 -9.34
N ALA A 57 13.21 1.48 -8.36
CA ALA A 57 13.81 2.78 -8.62
C ALA A 57 15.19 2.68 -9.30
N ILE A 58 15.97 1.65 -8.98
CA ILE A 58 17.26 1.38 -9.65
C ILE A 58 17.02 0.95 -11.10
N LEU A 59 16.14 -0.01 -11.34
CA LEU A 59 15.83 -0.50 -12.68
C LEU A 59 15.22 0.59 -13.58
N ALA A 60 14.51 1.56 -13.03
CA ALA A 60 13.90 2.67 -13.75
C ALA A 60 14.83 3.90 -13.89
N ASN A 61 16.10 3.82 -13.46
CA ASN A 61 16.98 4.99 -13.46
C ASN A 61 17.89 5.04 -14.69
N PRO A 62 17.64 5.93 -15.67
CA PRO A 62 18.41 6.00 -16.91
C PRO A 62 19.87 6.45 -16.71
N ARG A 63 20.26 6.93 -15.53
CA ARG A 63 21.66 7.26 -15.24
C ARG A 63 22.60 6.06 -15.41
N TYR A 64 22.12 4.85 -15.28
CA TYR A 64 22.93 3.64 -15.44
C TYR A 64 23.34 3.37 -16.90
N THR A 65 22.72 4.07 -17.87
CA THR A 65 23.15 4.08 -19.29
C THR A 65 24.32 5.04 -19.58
N GLY A 66 24.88 5.67 -18.55
CA GLY A 66 25.95 6.65 -18.70
C GLY A 66 25.48 8.10 -18.89
N ARG A 67 24.17 8.33 -19.00
CA ARG A 67 23.60 9.67 -19.21
C ARG A 67 23.37 10.39 -17.89
N GLN A 68 23.53 11.71 -17.90
CA GLN A 68 23.14 12.56 -16.78
C GLN A 68 21.63 12.84 -16.86
N VAL A 69 20.95 12.83 -15.70
CA VAL A 69 19.51 13.07 -15.60
C VAL A 69 19.26 14.16 -14.57
N TRP A 70 18.59 15.23 -14.99
CA TRP A 70 18.20 16.36 -14.15
C TRP A 70 16.68 16.50 -14.06
N ASN A 71 16.24 17.47 -13.28
CA ASN A 71 14.83 17.79 -13.08
C ASN A 71 13.99 16.62 -12.59
N ARG A 72 14.58 15.73 -11.79
CA ARG A 72 13.85 14.60 -11.19
C ARG A 72 12.98 15.00 -10.02
N GLN A 73 13.33 16.10 -9.37
CA GLN A 73 12.59 16.68 -8.24
C GLN A 73 12.43 18.18 -8.46
N ARG A 74 11.34 18.72 -7.97
CA ARG A 74 11.10 20.15 -7.87
C ARG A 74 10.76 20.51 -6.42
N THR A 75 11.01 21.74 -6.04
CA THR A 75 10.59 22.30 -4.77
C THR A 75 9.32 23.12 -5.00
N ASP A 76 8.23 22.70 -4.39
CA ASP A 76 6.98 23.44 -4.36
C ASP A 76 6.84 24.13 -3.00
N PHE A 77 6.03 25.19 -2.96
CA PHE A 77 5.73 25.93 -1.74
C PHE A 77 4.25 25.73 -1.42
N ASP A 78 3.96 24.80 -0.50
CA ASP A 78 2.62 24.54 -0.01
C ASP A 78 2.31 25.44 1.20
N LEU A 79 1.05 25.80 1.40
CA LEU A 79 0.63 26.43 2.65
C LEU A 79 1.02 25.56 3.84
N ALA A 80 1.59 26.16 4.87
CA ALA A 80 1.97 25.45 6.10
C ALA A 80 0.73 24.81 6.75
N ASP A 81 -0.39 25.56 6.75
CA ASP A 81 -1.72 25.11 7.14
C ASP A 81 -2.75 25.68 6.17
N PRO A 82 -3.51 24.82 5.44
CA PRO A 82 -4.57 25.28 4.54
C PRO A 82 -5.68 26.08 5.24
N ALA A 83 -5.91 25.86 6.54
CA ALA A 83 -6.93 26.56 7.33
C ALA A 83 -6.41 27.90 7.89
N ASN A 84 -5.09 28.11 7.92
CA ASN A 84 -4.48 29.33 8.44
C ASN A 84 -3.33 29.82 7.53
N THR A 85 -3.68 30.66 6.57
CA THR A 85 -2.75 31.22 5.57
C THR A 85 -1.67 32.14 6.18
N THR A 86 -1.86 32.63 7.41
CA THR A 86 -0.89 33.52 8.07
C THR A 86 0.37 32.79 8.51
N LEU A 87 0.36 31.47 8.59
CA LEU A 87 1.52 30.64 8.92
C LEU A 87 2.52 30.53 7.74
N GLY A 88 2.22 31.14 6.60
CA GLY A 88 3.09 31.15 5.44
C GLY A 88 3.15 29.81 4.70
N HIS A 89 4.26 29.61 3.98
CA HIS A 89 4.46 28.43 3.13
C HIS A 89 5.60 27.57 3.67
N ARG A 90 5.47 26.25 3.48
CA ARG A 90 6.55 25.27 3.69
C ARG A 90 7.08 24.77 2.36
N GLN A 91 8.37 24.56 2.28
CA GLN A 91 8.99 23.92 1.13
C GLN A 91 8.68 22.40 1.13
N VAL A 92 8.17 21.90 0.01
CA VAL A 92 7.89 20.48 -0.19
C VAL A 92 8.58 20.00 -1.46
N GLN A 93 9.45 18.99 -1.34
CA GLN A 93 10.06 18.37 -2.50
C GLN A 93 9.12 17.34 -3.11
N ARG A 94 8.84 17.49 -4.40
CA ARG A 94 8.02 16.58 -5.19
C ARG A 94 8.82 15.96 -6.33
N TRP A 95 8.51 14.71 -6.63
CA TRP A 95 9.07 14.05 -7.79
C TRP A 95 8.36 14.50 -9.06
N ASN A 96 9.14 14.85 -10.08
CA ASN A 96 8.62 15.08 -11.42
C ASN A 96 8.36 13.75 -12.11
N LEU A 97 7.37 13.74 -12.99
CA LEU A 97 7.12 12.61 -13.88
C LEU A 97 8.31 12.43 -14.84
N PRO A 98 8.57 11.20 -15.32
CA PRO A 98 9.69 10.92 -16.23
C PRO A 98 9.71 11.78 -17.50
N GLU A 99 8.56 12.19 -17.99
CA GLU A 99 8.39 13.06 -19.16
C GLU A 99 8.98 14.47 -18.94
N GLY A 100 9.05 14.91 -17.69
CA GLY A 100 9.66 16.18 -17.30
C GLY A 100 11.15 16.10 -17.01
N TRP A 101 11.77 14.93 -17.12
CA TRP A 101 13.19 14.77 -16.86
C TRP A 101 14.03 15.31 -18.03
N VAL A 102 15.16 15.95 -17.72
CA VAL A 102 16.15 16.38 -18.70
C VAL A 102 17.29 15.35 -18.72
N ILE A 103 17.48 14.71 -19.86
CA ILE A 103 18.50 13.67 -20.05
C ILE A 103 19.55 14.19 -21.02
N SER A 104 20.83 14.03 -20.70
CA SER A 104 21.94 14.47 -21.58
C SER A 104 21.92 13.71 -22.88
N ASN A 105 22.22 14.43 -24.00
CA ASN A 105 22.31 13.82 -25.32
C ASN A 105 23.58 12.94 -25.48
N HIS A 106 24.60 13.20 -24.66
CA HIS A 106 25.85 12.45 -24.68
C HIS A 106 26.08 11.76 -23.32
N PRO A 107 26.80 10.61 -23.31
CA PRO A 107 27.22 9.98 -22.06
C PRO A 107 28.09 10.93 -21.24
N ALA A 108 27.80 11.07 -19.97
CA ALA A 108 28.54 11.90 -19.01
C ALA A 108 29.47 11.07 -18.11
N HIS A 109 29.31 9.75 -18.13
CA HIS A 109 30.13 8.80 -17.38
C HIS A 109 30.04 7.39 -17.99
N ALA A 110 30.90 6.48 -17.55
CA ALA A 110 30.89 5.10 -18.03
C ALA A 110 29.54 4.43 -17.73
N ALA A 111 28.93 3.85 -18.75
CA ALA A 111 27.67 3.11 -18.64
C ALA A 111 27.85 1.80 -17.84
N LEU A 112 26.89 1.46 -17.02
CA LEU A 112 26.80 0.15 -16.37
C LEU A 112 25.98 -0.84 -17.20
N VAL A 113 25.06 -0.32 -18.01
CA VAL A 113 24.12 -1.07 -18.86
C VAL A 113 24.02 -0.33 -20.20
N SER A 114 23.83 -1.06 -21.28
CA SER A 114 23.55 -0.45 -22.58
C SER A 114 22.16 0.19 -22.61
N GLU A 115 21.93 1.15 -23.50
CA GLU A 115 20.60 1.75 -23.68
C GLU A 115 19.57 0.70 -24.14
N ALA A 116 20.01 -0.23 -25.00
CA ALA A 116 19.16 -1.33 -25.46
C ALA A 116 18.73 -2.24 -24.30
N ASP A 117 19.66 -2.63 -23.43
CA ASP A 117 19.35 -3.45 -22.25
C ASP A 117 18.47 -2.70 -21.24
N PHE A 118 18.72 -1.40 -21.07
CA PHE A 118 17.89 -0.57 -20.20
C PHE A 118 16.45 -0.53 -20.70
N THR A 119 16.24 -0.26 -22.01
CA THR A 119 14.91 -0.22 -22.63
C THR A 119 14.23 -1.60 -22.53
N ALA A 120 14.91 -2.67 -22.91
CA ALA A 120 14.39 -4.03 -22.81
C ALA A 120 14.00 -4.41 -21.37
N ALA A 121 14.75 -3.93 -20.36
CA ALA A 121 14.42 -4.15 -18.96
C ALA A 121 13.12 -3.45 -18.52
N GLN A 122 12.74 -2.30 -19.16
CA GLN A 122 11.45 -1.64 -18.90
C GLN A 122 10.28 -2.45 -19.49
N ASP A 123 10.48 -3.01 -20.69
CA ASP A 123 9.45 -3.78 -21.42
C ASP A 123 9.20 -5.16 -20.80
N THR A 124 10.08 -5.63 -19.94
CA THR A 124 9.91 -6.89 -19.20
C THR A 124 8.78 -6.76 -18.18
N SER A 125 7.56 -6.53 -18.63
CA SER A 125 6.36 -6.63 -17.80
C SER A 125 5.97 -8.09 -17.66
N ALA A 126 5.73 -8.57 -16.43
CA ALA A 126 5.01 -9.83 -16.28
C ALA A 126 3.68 -9.71 -17.05
N PRO A 127 3.30 -10.73 -17.86
CA PRO A 127 2.02 -10.67 -18.57
C PRO A 127 0.93 -10.36 -17.55
N ARG A 128 0.30 -9.19 -17.70
CA ARG A 128 -0.94 -8.92 -16.97
C ARG A 128 -1.96 -9.88 -17.54
N GLY A 129 -2.53 -10.72 -16.70
CA GLY A 129 -3.71 -11.49 -17.10
C GLY A 129 -4.74 -10.54 -17.72
N PRO A 130 -5.64 -11.05 -18.57
CA PRO A 130 -6.62 -10.23 -19.27
C PRO A 130 -7.23 -9.24 -18.29
N ALA A 131 -7.20 -7.97 -18.64
CA ALA A 131 -7.73 -6.90 -17.80
C ALA A 131 -9.18 -7.27 -17.50
N ALA A 132 -9.50 -7.47 -16.22
CA ALA A 132 -10.89 -7.69 -15.83
C ALA A 132 -11.66 -6.45 -16.27
N THR A 133 -12.50 -6.60 -17.28
CA THR A 133 -13.28 -5.51 -17.91
C THR A 133 -14.27 -4.86 -16.93
N ALA A 134 -14.56 -5.51 -15.79
CA ALA A 134 -15.40 -4.99 -14.74
C ALA A 134 -14.58 -4.28 -13.66
N VAL A 135 -14.89 -3.02 -13.40
CA VAL A 135 -14.35 -2.28 -12.27
C VAL A 135 -14.79 -2.97 -10.98
N ARG A 136 -13.85 -3.56 -10.26
CA ARG A 136 -14.13 -4.22 -8.98
C ARG A 136 -14.44 -3.15 -7.93
N ARG A 137 -15.62 -3.24 -7.32
CA ARG A 137 -16.01 -2.35 -6.23
C ARG A 137 -15.73 -3.02 -4.89
N TYR A 138 -15.26 -2.21 -3.93
CA TYR A 138 -14.96 -2.62 -2.55
C TYR A 138 -15.58 -1.58 -1.63
N LEU A 139 -16.70 -1.92 -1.01
CA LEU A 139 -17.51 -0.98 -0.23
C LEU A 139 -16.77 -0.50 1.03
N LEU A 140 -15.98 -1.37 1.66
CA LEU A 140 -15.27 -1.08 2.91
C LEU A 140 -13.80 -0.69 2.69
N ALA A 141 -13.40 -0.37 1.45
CA ALA A 141 -12.02 0.05 1.16
C ALA A 141 -11.62 1.26 2.02
N GLY A 142 -10.47 1.14 2.70
CA GLY A 142 -9.94 2.19 3.57
C GLY A 142 -10.59 2.28 4.96
N LEU A 143 -11.69 1.56 5.24
CA LEU A 143 -12.35 1.56 6.55
C LEU A 143 -11.82 0.50 7.52
N LEU A 144 -11.21 -0.58 7.01
CA LEU A 144 -10.82 -1.73 7.82
C LEU A 144 -9.35 -1.66 8.25
N ALA A 145 -9.09 -1.97 9.52
CA ALA A 145 -7.76 -2.17 10.08
C ALA A 145 -7.62 -3.59 10.65
N CYS A 146 -6.39 -4.07 10.72
CA CYS A 146 -6.06 -5.38 11.27
C CYS A 146 -5.89 -5.31 12.78
N GLY A 147 -6.61 -6.12 13.55
CA GLY A 147 -6.51 -6.21 15.01
C GLY A 147 -5.13 -6.66 15.49
N ARG A 148 -4.43 -7.49 14.69
CA ARG A 148 -3.09 -7.97 15.07
C ARG A 148 -1.97 -6.95 14.91
N CYS A 149 -2.03 -6.04 13.92
CA CYS A 149 -0.89 -5.15 13.62
C CYS A 149 -1.27 -3.70 13.35
N GLY A 150 -2.54 -3.32 13.48
CA GLY A 150 -3.06 -1.96 13.30
C GLY A 150 -3.05 -1.43 11.86
N ARG A 151 -2.47 -2.16 10.89
CA ARG A 151 -2.40 -1.71 9.50
C ARG A 151 -3.76 -1.76 8.82
N ARG A 152 -4.01 -0.83 7.89
CA ARG A 152 -5.19 -0.90 7.02
C ARG A 152 -5.18 -2.18 6.21
N LEU A 153 -6.33 -2.83 6.06
CA LEU A 153 -6.48 -3.99 5.19
C LEU A 153 -6.48 -3.54 3.72
N GLU A 154 -5.76 -4.29 2.89
CA GLU A 154 -5.74 -4.11 1.45
C GLU A 154 -6.98 -4.75 0.82
N SER A 155 -7.61 -4.07 -0.13
CA SER A 155 -8.66 -4.67 -0.96
C SER A 155 -8.08 -5.84 -1.77
N ALA A 156 -8.75 -6.96 -1.77
CA ALA A 156 -8.36 -8.18 -2.46
C ALA A 156 -9.58 -8.83 -3.11
N TRP A 157 -9.36 -9.58 -4.16
CA TRP A 157 -10.41 -10.37 -4.81
C TRP A 157 -10.13 -11.84 -4.53
N SER A 158 -11.06 -12.51 -3.88
CA SER A 158 -10.88 -13.90 -3.46
C SER A 158 -12.12 -14.73 -3.81
N ASN A 159 -11.94 -15.82 -4.54
CA ASN A 159 -13.01 -16.73 -4.93
C ASN A 159 -14.22 -16.02 -5.57
N GLY A 160 -13.95 -15.09 -6.49
CA GLY A 160 -15.02 -14.36 -7.18
C GLY A 160 -15.69 -13.25 -6.38
N LYS A 161 -15.24 -12.94 -5.15
CA LYS A 161 -15.86 -11.99 -4.24
C LYS A 161 -14.88 -10.92 -3.73
N PRO A 162 -15.38 -9.71 -3.35
CA PRO A 162 -14.60 -8.71 -2.65
C PRO A 162 -14.15 -9.24 -1.28
N ALA A 163 -12.90 -9.01 -0.97
CA ALA A 163 -12.30 -9.38 0.31
C ALA A 163 -11.27 -8.34 0.75
N TYR A 164 -10.85 -8.41 2.00
CA TYR A 164 -9.82 -7.55 2.59
C TYR A 164 -8.76 -8.41 3.23
N ARG A 165 -7.50 -8.03 3.06
CA ARG A 165 -6.38 -8.78 3.62
C ARG A 165 -5.37 -7.89 4.30
N CYS A 166 -4.69 -8.43 5.31
CA CYS A 166 -3.47 -7.87 5.87
C CYS A 166 -2.33 -8.86 5.72
N ARG A 167 -1.22 -8.39 5.19
CA ARG A 167 0.04 -9.15 5.06
C ARG A 167 1.01 -8.87 6.22
N HIS A 168 0.58 -8.18 7.24
CA HIS A 168 1.38 -7.79 8.41
C HIS A 168 2.72 -7.10 8.06
N GLY A 169 2.73 -6.33 6.97
CA GLY A 169 3.94 -5.68 6.46
C GLY A 169 4.82 -6.56 5.57
N HIS A 170 4.51 -7.86 5.43
CA HIS A 170 5.23 -8.73 4.52
C HIS A 170 4.89 -8.44 3.05
N THR A 171 5.90 -8.46 2.21
CA THR A 171 5.79 -8.31 0.76
C THR A 171 6.28 -9.58 0.07
N SER A 172 6.10 -9.66 -1.24
CA SER A 172 6.67 -10.75 -2.05
C SER A 172 8.21 -10.75 -2.06
N ALA A 173 8.84 -9.68 -1.58
CA ALA A 173 10.29 -9.57 -1.42
C ALA A 173 10.79 -10.14 -0.08
N THR A 174 9.89 -10.46 0.86
CA THR A 174 10.25 -11.07 2.16
C THR A 174 10.43 -12.57 1.99
N SER A 175 11.51 -13.12 2.57
CA SER A 175 11.76 -14.58 2.54
C SER A 175 10.60 -15.36 3.19
N PRO A 176 10.22 -16.53 2.64
CA PRO A 176 9.19 -17.40 3.23
C PRO A 176 9.56 -17.89 4.64
N ASP A 177 10.86 -18.06 4.91
CA ASP A 177 11.39 -18.65 6.15
C ASP A 177 11.53 -17.65 7.31
N SER A 178 11.07 -16.43 7.15
CA SER A 178 11.21 -15.33 8.13
C SER A 178 10.23 -15.37 9.32
N GLY A 179 9.73 -16.54 9.73
CA GLY A 179 8.74 -16.63 10.83
C GLY A 179 7.41 -15.90 10.51
N ARG A 180 6.99 -15.92 9.26
CA ARG A 180 5.88 -15.13 8.73
C ARG A 180 4.56 -15.44 9.41
N VAL A 181 3.96 -14.45 10.03
CA VAL A 181 2.58 -14.51 10.53
C VAL A 181 1.62 -14.72 9.34
N LYS A 182 0.67 -15.64 9.50
CA LYS A 182 -0.35 -15.94 8.51
C LYS A 182 -1.14 -14.69 8.13
N ASN A 183 -1.33 -14.43 6.84
CA ASN A 183 -2.10 -13.30 6.38
C ASN A 183 -3.53 -13.34 6.96
N THR A 184 -4.02 -12.20 7.40
CA THR A 184 -5.43 -12.04 7.78
C THR A 184 -6.26 -11.85 6.51
N TYR A 185 -7.39 -12.55 6.41
CA TYR A 185 -8.38 -12.40 5.34
C TYR A 185 -9.78 -12.32 5.93
N VAL A 186 -10.60 -11.43 5.37
CA VAL A 186 -12.04 -11.37 5.64
C VAL A 186 -12.76 -10.97 4.35
N ARG A 187 -13.87 -11.62 4.04
CA ARG A 187 -14.70 -11.28 2.88
C ARG A 187 -15.66 -10.15 3.23
N GLU A 188 -15.99 -9.34 2.24
CA GLU A 188 -16.91 -8.22 2.38
C GLU A 188 -18.31 -8.70 2.80
N ASP A 189 -18.77 -9.79 2.16
CA ASP A 189 -20.09 -10.39 2.45
C ASP A 189 -20.21 -10.90 3.90
N GLN A 190 -19.10 -11.20 4.57
CA GLN A 190 -19.08 -11.57 5.98
C GLN A 190 -19.19 -10.39 6.94
N ILE A 191 -18.80 -9.20 6.51
CA ILE A 191 -18.81 -7.99 7.35
C ILE A 191 -20.12 -7.23 7.22
N LEU A 192 -20.64 -7.09 5.97
CA LEU A 192 -21.80 -6.25 5.69
C LEU A 192 -23.01 -6.51 6.58
N PRO A 193 -23.41 -7.76 6.89
CA PRO A 193 -24.56 -8.04 7.77
C PRO A 193 -24.41 -7.49 9.18
N HIS A 194 -23.17 -7.30 9.65
CA HIS A 194 -22.87 -6.87 11.01
C HIS A 194 -22.71 -5.35 11.17
N LEU A 195 -22.71 -4.58 10.07
CA LEU A 195 -22.52 -3.12 10.12
C LEU A 195 -23.65 -2.41 10.87
N ALA A 196 -24.90 -2.89 10.76
CA ALA A 196 -26.02 -2.32 11.49
C ALA A 196 -25.81 -2.45 13.02
N GLY A 197 -25.32 -3.59 13.49
CA GLY A 197 -24.96 -3.79 14.89
C GLY A 197 -23.89 -2.82 15.38
N ILE A 198 -22.89 -2.57 14.56
CA ILE A 198 -21.84 -1.58 14.86
C ILE A 198 -22.41 -0.17 14.94
N ALA A 199 -23.33 0.20 14.04
CA ALA A 199 -23.97 1.51 14.09
C ALA A 199 -24.75 1.73 15.40
N ILE A 200 -25.44 0.71 15.86
CA ILE A 200 -26.18 0.74 17.15
C ILE A 200 -25.20 0.94 18.30
N LEU A 201 -24.08 0.22 18.31
CA LEU A 201 -23.06 0.34 19.34
C LEU A 201 -22.39 1.73 19.34
N LEU A 202 -22.20 2.33 18.16
CA LEU A 202 -21.63 3.69 18.01
C LEU A 202 -22.62 4.80 18.42
N ALA A 203 -23.91 4.55 18.27
CA ALA A 203 -24.95 5.51 18.64
C ALA A 203 -25.13 5.64 20.16
N GLY A 204 -24.68 4.63 20.92
CA GLY A 204 -24.80 4.61 22.38
C GLY A 204 -26.25 4.42 22.88
N PRO A 205 -26.45 4.24 24.21
CA PRO A 205 -27.76 4.03 24.79
C PRO A 205 -28.73 5.21 24.68
N ALA A 206 -28.25 6.40 24.36
CA ALA A 206 -29.07 7.61 24.17
C ALA A 206 -29.82 7.66 22.82
N ALA A 207 -29.56 6.74 21.90
CA ALA A 207 -30.21 6.68 20.60
C ALA A 207 -31.38 5.69 20.52
N LEU A 208 -31.97 5.30 21.64
CA LEU A 208 -33.21 4.54 21.68
C LEU A 208 -34.40 5.44 21.28
N PRO A 209 -35.40 4.90 20.55
CA PRO A 209 -36.31 5.66 19.73
C PRO A 209 -37.31 6.48 20.53
N GLY A 210 -37.16 7.75 20.51
CA GLY A 210 -38.19 8.72 20.84
C GLY A 210 -37.94 9.98 20.05
N HIS A 211 -38.72 10.20 19.01
CA HIS A 211 -38.73 11.37 18.10
C HIS A 211 -37.78 11.30 16.86
N GLY A 212 -38.31 10.73 15.80
CA GLY A 212 -37.94 11.15 14.43
C GLY A 212 -36.71 10.50 13.80
N ASN A 213 -36.08 9.51 14.41
CA ASN A 213 -34.92 8.84 13.79
C ASN A 213 -35.32 7.46 13.22
N ARG A 214 -34.86 7.16 12.01
CA ARG A 214 -35.12 5.91 11.30
C ARG A 214 -34.64 4.73 12.14
N GLY A 215 -35.55 3.82 12.50
CA GLY A 215 -35.28 2.67 13.33
C GLY A 215 -34.28 1.67 12.69
N PRO A 216 -33.68 0.74 13.46
CA PRO A 216 -32.67 -0.20 13.00
C PRO A 216 -33.09 -1.10 11.82
N ALA A 217 -34.38 -1.31 11.61
CA ALA A 217 -34.92 -2.07 10.48
C ALA A 217 -34.69 -1.39 9.11
N GLN A 218 -34.45 -0.09 9.07
CA GLN A 218 -34.18 0.65 7.83
C GLN A 218 -32.69 0.65 7.45
N LEU A 219 -31.81 0.14 8.31
CA LEU A 219 -30.36 0.03 8.08
C LEU A 219 -29.96 -1.31 7.43
N THR A 220 -30.89 -2.24 7.26
CA THR A 220 -30.60 -3.61 6.78
C THR A 220 -30.75 -3.82 5.27
N GLY A 221 -31.19 -2.80 4.51
CA GLY A 221 -31.24 -2.84 3.05
C GLY A 221 -29.95 -2.33 2.40
N PRO A 222 -29.76 -2.54 1.06
CA PRO A 222 -28.57 -2.06 0.35
C PRO A 222 -28.39 -0.54 0.45
N ASP A 223 -29.45 0.24 0.44
CA ASP A 223 -29.40 1.70 0.59
C ASP A 223 -29.03 2.12 2.02
N GLY A 224 -29.52 1.41 3.04
CA GLY A 224 -29.17 1.64 4.42
C GLY A 224 -27.69 1.31 4.71
N THR A 225 -27.19 0.23 4.13
CA THR A 225 -25.77 -0.16 4.23
C THR A 225 -24.86 0.87 3.57
N ALA A 226 -25.23 1.40 2.40
CA ALA A 226 -24.44 2.43 1.72
C ALA A 226 -24.40 3.73 2.53
N ALA A 227 -25.54 4.19 3.05
CA ALA A 227 -25.62 5.39 3.88
C ALA A 227 -24.79 5.24 5.17
N LEU A 228 -24.79 4.06 5.78
CA LEU A 228 -23.97 3.78 6.96
C LEU A 228 -22.47 3.80 6.66
N ILE A 229 -22.05 3.21 5.54
CA ILE A 229 -20.66 3.23 5.10
C ILE A 229 -20.19 4.68 4.86
N ASP A 230 -21.01 5.51 4.23
CA ASP A 230 -20.69 6.92 4.00
C ASP A 230 -20.63 7.71 5.32
N GLN A 231 -21.49 7.40 6.27
CA GLN A 231 -21.42 7.98 7.61
C GLN A 231 -20.13 7.59 8.35
N LEU A 232 -19.71 6.33 8.28
CA LEU A 232 -18.43 5.86 8.84
C LEU A 232 -17.23 6.58 8.20
N ARG A 233 -17.28 6.79 6.89
CA ARG A 233 -16.23 7.54 6.16
C ARG A 233 -16.17 9.00 6.60
N THR A 234 -17.32 9.67 6.64
CA THR A 234 -17.42 11.09 7.03
C THR A 234 -16.90 11.32 8.45
N ARG A 235 -17.18 10.39 9.35
CA ARG A 235 -16.68 10.43 10.74
C ARG A 235 -15.22 9.99 10.88
N GLY A 236 -14.57 9.52 9.82
CA GLY A 236 -13.23 8.95 9.88
C GLY A 236 -13.13 7.68 10.74
N THR A 237 -14.25 6.99 10.97
CA THR A 237 -14.30 5.81 11.83
C THR A 237 -13.57 4.65 11.17
N VAL A 238 -12.67 4.02 11.94
CA VAL A 238 -11.93 2.83 11.52
C VAL A 238 -12.53 1.62 12.21
N LEU A 239 -12.86 0.60 11.42
CA LEU A 239 -13.31 -0.69 11.91
C LEU A 239 -12.12 -1.63 12.05
N THR A 240 -11.83 -2.10 13.24
CA THR A 240 -10.75 -3.04 13.51
C THR A 240 -11.26 -4.46 13.47
N TYR A 241 -10.75 -5.28 12.55
CA TYR A 241 -11.08 -6.70 12.45
C TYR A 241 -10.02 -7.54 13.17
N ASP A 242 -10.44 -8.29 14.18
CA ASP A 242 -9.63 -9.29 14.85
C ASP A 242 -9.88 -10.68 14.23
N PRO A 243 -8.85 -11.31 13.62
CA PRO A 243 -9.00 -12.61 12.99
C PRO A 243 -9.05 -13.78 14.00
N ASP A 244 -8.56 -13.60 15.21
CA ASP A 244 -8.50 -14.66 16.24
C ASP A 244 -9.89 -14.88 16.83
N ASP A 245 -10.53 -13.80 17.26
CA ASP A 245 -11.88 -13.82 17.84
C ASP A 245 -12.98 -13.63 16.77
N ARG A 246 -12.59 -13.32 15.53
CA ARG A 246 -13.50 -12.93 14.44
C ARG A 246 -14.44 -11.80 14.83
N THR A 247 -13.92 -10.81 15.52
CA THR A 247 -14.69 -9.65 15.96
C THR A 247 -14.40 -8.43 15.12
N LEU A 248 -15.39 -7.56 15.01
CA LEU A 248 -15.28 -6.27 14.39
C LEU A 248 -15.59 -5.20 15.44
N ARG A 249 -14.68 -4.23 15.61
CA ARG A 249 -14.79 -3.14 16.58
C ARG A 249 -14.73 -1.80 15.86
N ALA A 250 -15.47 -0.82 16.37
CA ALA A 250 -15.42 0.54 15.88
C ALA A 250 -14.76 1.44 16.92
N GLY A 251 -13.50 1.79 16.74
CA GLY A 251 -12.73 2.60 17.69
C GLY A 251 -11.54 1.87 18.33
N GLY A 252 -11.12 2.31 19.53
CA GLY A 252 -9.97 1.76 20.25
C GLY A 252 -10.17 0.33 20.78
N HIS A 253 -9.16 -0.17 21.50
CA HIS A 253 -9.09 -1.57 21.98
C HIS A 253 -10.29 -1.95 22.90
N ASP A 254 -10.80 -1.00 23.68
CA ASP A 254 -11.90 -1.21 24.63
C ASP A 254 -13.30 -0.91 24.05
N ALA A 255 -13.37 -0.60 22.74
CA ALA A 255 -14.63 -0.32 22.07
C ALA A 255 -15.49 -1.59 21.95
N PRO A 256 -16.82 -1.47 22.02
CA PRO A 256 -17.72 -2.58 21.88
C PRO A 256 -17.52 -3.28 20.52
N SER A 257 -17.62 -4.60 20.52
CA SER A 257 -17.37 -5.45 19.36
C SER A 257 -18.59 -6.26 18.94
N VAL A 258 -18.63 -6.58 17.65
CA VAL A 258 -19.61 -7.50 17.06
C VAL A 258 -18.86 -8.73 16.53
N THR A 259 -19.34 -9.92 16.85
CA THR A 259 -18.76 -11.17 16.35
C THR A 259 -19.28 -11.48 14.95
N ILE A 260 -18.35 -11.77 14.04
CA ILE A 260 -18.65 -12.17 12.66
C ILE A 260 -18.84 -13.69 12.63
N GLY A 261 -20.07 -14.14 12.40
CA GLY A 261 -20.41 -15.56 12.30
C GLY A 261 -19.64 -16.28 11.18
N LYS A 262 -19.48 -17.61 11.30
CA LYS A 262 -19.12 -18.47 10.18
C LYS A 262 -20.39 -18.74 9.40
N ASP A 263 -20.50 -18.26 8.16
CA ASP A 263 -21.46 -18.85 7.23
C ASP A 263 -21.01 -20.28 6.94
N HIS A 264 -21.89 -21.24 7.21
CA HIS A 264 -21.72 -22.64 6.83
C HIS A 264 -21.90 -22.84 5.33
#